data_8012e72c6ed19a2351ca96fed3880dff
#
_entry.id   8012e72c6ed19a2351ca96fed3880dff
#
_cell.length_a   1.000
_cell.length_b   1.000
_cell.length_c   1.000
_cell.angle_alpha   90.00
_cell.angle_beta   90.00
_cell.angle_gamma   90.00
#
_symmetry.space_group_name_H-M   'P 1'
#
loop_
_entity.id
_entity.type
_entity.pdbx_description
1 polymer ?
#
loop_
_entity_poly.entity_id
_entity_poly.type
_entity_poly.pdbx_seq_one_letter_code
_entity_poly.pdbx_strand_id
1 'polypeptide(L)'
;MRQSLTAETIALQALAYLAAEPDALRRLLASSGMDADALRRGAEEPHLLAGVLEFLLTQEELLIRFCQCEGVEARAVHLAAARLGG
;
A
#
# COMPACT_ATOMS: atom_id res chain seq x y z
N MET A 1 -14.40 -11.38 -18.39
CA MET A 1 -13.47 -12.00 -17.51
C MET A 1 -13.20 -11.16 -16.29
N ARG A 2 -13.24 -11.77 -15.17
CA ARG A 2 -13.11 -11.04 -13.95
C ARG A 2 -11.74 -11.23 -13.34
N GLN A 3 -11.19 -10.17 -12.80
CA GLN A 3 -9.91 -10.24 -12.17
C GLN A 3 -10.02 -10.49 -10.70
N SER A 4 -9.16 -11.35 -10.20
CA SER A 4 -9.00 -11.52 -8.77
C SER A 4 -7.96 -10.54 -8.28
N LEU A 5 -8.31 -9.76 -7.28
CA LEU A 5 -7.34 -8.86 -6.67
C LEU A 5 -6.60 -9.64 -5.60
N THR A 6 -5.35 -9.96 -5.88
CA THR A 6 -4.52 -10.61 -4.88
C THR A 6 -4.01 -9.58 -3.89
N ALA A 7 -3.50 -10.07 -2.75
CA ALA A 7 -2.93 -9.17 -1.76
C ALA A 7 -1.79 -8.37 -2.35
N GLU A 8 -0.97 -9.01 -3.17
CA GLU A 8 0.15 -8.32 -3.81
C GLU A 8 -0.31 -7.24 -4.77
N THR A 9 -1.36 -7.53 -5.55
CA THR A 9 -1.90 -6.56 -6.48
C THR A 9 -2.40 -5.33 -5.74
N ILE A 10 -3.14 -5.54 -4.66
CA ILE A 10 -3.67 -4.43 -3.88
C ILE A 10 -2.52 -3.61 -3.30
N ALA A 11 -1.50 -4.29 -2.79
CA ALA A 11 -0.36 -3.60 -2.21
C ALA A 11 0.41 -2.78 -3.25
N LEU A 12 0.58 -3.33 -4.44
CA LEU A 12 1.26 -2.60 -5.50
C LEU A 12 0.44 -1.41 -5.97
N GLN A 13 -0.88 -1.56 -6.03
CA GLN A 13 -1.74 -0.43 -6.34
C GLN A 13 -1.61 0.66 -5.28
N ALA A 14 -1.56 0.26 -4.01
CA ALA A 14 -1.42 1.22 -2.93
C ALA A 14 -0.07 1.92 -3.01
N LEU A 15 0.98 1.17 -3.30
CA LEU A 15 2.31 1.76 -3.41
C LEU A 15 2.35 2.78 -4.54
N ALA A 16 1.77 2.44 -5.69
CA ALA A 16 1.73 3.35 -6.82
C ALA A 16 0.94 4.62 -6.48
N TYR A 17 -0.17 4.43 -5.78
CA TYR A 17 -0.99 5.57 -5.38
C TYR A 17 -0.22 6.50 -4.45
N LEU A 18 0.44 5.94 -3.45
CA LEU A 18 1.21 6.74 -2.50
C LEU A 18 2.40 7.40 -3.16
N ALA A 19 3.04 6.70 -4.09
CA ALA A 19 4.20 7.25 -4.77
C ALA A 19 3.84 8.45 -5.64
N ALA A 20 2.58 8.52 -6.08
CA ALA A 20 2.12 9.64 -6.89
C ALA A 20 1.76 10.86 -6.07
N GLU A 21 1.72 10.73 -4.73
CA GLU A 21 1.38 11.81 -3.82
C GLU A 21 2.62 12.17 -3.03
N PRO A 22 3.27 13.30 -3.31
CA PRO A 22 4.57 13.60 -2.66
C PRO A 22 4.51 13.62 -1.14
N ASP A 23 3.44 14.19 -0.57
CA ASP A 23 3.32 14.24 0.88
C ASP A 23 3.14 12.85 1.46
N ALA A 24 2.32 12.02 0.82
CA ALA A 24 2.07 10.69 1.30
C ALA A 24 3.33 9.83 1.21
N LEU A 25 4.05 9.97 0.10
CA LEU A 25 5.30 9.23 -0.06
C LEU A 25 6.31 9.61 1.01
N ARG A 26 6.40 10.92 1.29
CA ARG A 26 7.33 11.39 2.30
C ARG A 26 6.99 10.81 3.68
N ARG A 27 5.70 10.76 4.00
CA ARG A 27 5.26 10.19 5.27
C ARG A 27 5.56 8.70 5.34
N LEU A 28 5.35 8.00 4.23
CA LEU A 28 5.63 6.57 4.19
C LEU A 28 7.11 6.31 4.43
N LEU A 29 7.97 7.06 3.77
CA LEU A 29 9.40 6.88 3.92
C LEU A 29 9.86 7.21 5.33
N ALA A 30 9.30 8.29 5.89
CA ALA A 30 9.64 8.67 7.26
C ALA A 30 9.17 7.61 8.25
N SER A 31 8.01 7.05 8.03
CA SER A 31 7.44 6.05 8.92
C SER A 31 8.20 4.74 8.87
N SER A 32 8.70 4.37 7.70
CA SER A 32 9.38 3.10 7.51
C SER A 32 10.88 3.18 7.70
N GLY A 33 11.42 4.40 7.71
CA GLY A 33 12.86 4.58 7.81
C GLY A 33 13.60 4.24 6.53
N MET A 34 12.90 4.13 5.42
CA MET A 34 13.50 3.79 4.15
C MET A 34 13.62 5.01 3.26
N ASP A 35 14.51 4.94 2.28
CA ASP A 35 14.53 5.94 1.24
C ASP A 35 13.83 5.39 0.00
N ALA A 36 13.70 6.25 -1.02
CA ALA A 36 12.95 5.87 -2.22
C ALA A 36 13.58 4.69 -2.94
N ASP A 37 14.91 4.60 -2.91
CA ASP A 37 15.60 3.49 -3.56
C ASP A 37 15.30 2.17 -2.88
N ALA A 38 15.33 2.17 -1.54
CA ALA A 38 15.03 0.97 -0.78
C ALA A 38 13.60 0.53 -1.05
N LEU A 39 12.69 1.49 -1.11
CA LEU A 39 11.30 1.19 -1.39
C LEU A 39 11.14 0.54 -2.76
N ARG A 40 11.83 1.11 -3.75
CA ARG A 40 11.74 0.59 -5.11
C ARG A 40 12.32 -0.82 -5.21
N ARG A 41 13.47 -1.04 -4.58
CA ARG A 41 14.10 -2.34 -4.62
C ARG A 41 13.29 -3.41 -3.89
N GLY A 42 12.58 -3.00 -2.83
CA GLY A 42 11.79 -3.92 -2.04
C GLY A 42 10.35 -4.06 -2.47
N ALA A 43 10.00 -3.53 -3.64
CA ALA A 43 8.59 -3.49 -4.07
C ALA A 43 7.97 -4.86 -4.25
N GLU A 44 8.79 -5.92 -4.33
CA GLU A 44 8.27 -7.27 -4.47
C GLU A 44 8.35 -8.05 -3.16
N GLU A 45 8.89 -7.46 -2.12
CA GLU A 45 9.04 -8.11 -0.84
C GLU A 45 7.72 -8.07 -0.07
N PRO A 46 7.19 -9.24 0.34
CA PRO A 46 5.92 -9.24 1.05
C PRO A 46 5.92 -8.39 2.31
N HIS A 47 7.01 -8.40 3.06
CA HIS A 47 7.09 -7.59 4.27
C HIS A 47 6.99 -6.11 3.98
N LEU A 48 7.65 -5.67 2.91
CA LEU A 48 7.58 -4.27 2.53
C LEU A 48 6.17 -3.91 2.09
N LEU A 49 5.57 -4.78 1.28
CA LEU A 49 4.22 -4.53 0.80
C LEU A 49 3.23 -4.51 1.96
N ALA A 50 3.40 -5.40 2.94
CA ALA A 50 2.56 -5.37 4.11
C ALA A 50 2.70 -4.04 4.85
N GLY A 51 3.94 -3.55 4.97
CA GLY A 51 4.18 -2.27 5.63
C GLY A 51 3.52 -1.12 4.90
N VAL A 52 3.52 -1.16 3.57
CA VAL A 52 2.84 -0.12 2.78
C VAL A 52 1.35 -0.10 3.11
N LEU A 53 0.73 -1.27 3.13
CA LEU A 53 -0.69 -1.35 3.43
C LEU A 53 -0.98 -0.95 4.87
N GLU A 54 -0.13 -1.35 5.81
CA GLU A 54 -0.34 -0.96 7.20
C GLU A 54 -0.22 0.53 7.38
N PHE A 55 0.73 1.16 6.68
CA PHE A 55 0.83 2.61 6.70
C PHE A 55 -0.46 3.24 6.18
N LEU A 56 -0.95 2.74 5.05
CA LEU A 56 -2.18 3.28 4.45
C LEU A 56 -3.35 3.15 5.43
N LEU A 57 -3.42 2.03 6.15
CA LEU A 57 -4.50 1.81 7.09
C LEU A 57 -4.47 2.78 8.28
N THR A 58 -3.31 3.35 8.58
CA THR A 58 -3.21 4.35 9.63
C THR A 58 -3.52 5.75 9.14
N GLN A 59 -3.68 5.93 7.82
CA GLN A 59 -3.94 7.23 7.21
C GLN A 59 -5.34 7.24 6.65
N GLU A 60 -6.30 7.53 7.50
CA GLU A 60 -7.70 7.35 7.15
C GLU A 60 -8.10 8.06 5.86
N GLU A 61 -7.69 9.30 5.70
CA GLU A 61 -8.06 10.05 4.50
C GLU A 61 -7.45 9.45 3.24
N LEU A 62 -6.19 9.04 3.36
CA LEU A 62 -5.52 8.43 2.23
C LEU A 62 -6.17 7.10 1.87
N LEU A 63 -6.55 6.33 2.89
CA LEU A 63 -7.21 5.06 2.66
C LEU A 63 -8.52 5.26 1.92
N ILE A 64 -9.32 6.22 2.36
CA ILE A 64 -10.61 6.48 1.73
C ILE A 64 -10.40 6.89 0.27
N ARG A 65 -9.47 7.79 0.02
CA ARG A 65 -9.20 8.22 -1.35
C ARG A 65 -8.70 7.10 -2.21
N PHE A 66 -7.80 6.27 -1.66
CA PHE A 66 -7.29 5.14 -2.40
C PHE A 66 -8.41 4.19 -2.78
N CYS A 67 -9.27 3.88 -1.82
CA CYS A 67 -10.38 2.97 -2.08
C CYS A 67 -11.30 3.52 -3.15
N GLN A 68 -11.55 4.82 -3.12
CA GLN A 68 -12.42 5.43 -4.12
C GLN A 68 -11.78 5.47 -5.49
N CYS A 69 -10.48 5.77 -5.54
CA CYS A 69 -9.77 5.85 -6.80
C CYS A 69 -9.61 4.51 -7.48
N GLU A 70 -9.32 3.49 -6.69
CA GLU A 70 -8.98 2.18 -7.25
C GLU A 70 -10.13 1.19 -7.24
N GLY A 71 -11.25 1.59 -6.66
CA GLY A 71 -12.38 0.66 -6.58
C GLY A 71 -12.13 -0.51 -5.65
N VAL A 72 -11.33 -0.30 -4.62
CA VAL A 72 -10.98 -1.33 -3.65
C VAL A 72 -11.67 -1.02 -2.34
N GLU A 73 -12.20 -2.04 -1.68
CA GLU A 73 -12.84 -1.86 -0.39
C GLU A 73 -11.80 -1.86 0.72
N ALA A 74 -12.08 -1.09 1.77
CA ALA A 74 -11.17 -1.03 2.91
C ALA A 74 -10.94 -2.42 3.52
N ARG A 75 -11.98 -3.25 3.53
CA ARG A 75 -11.83 -4.60 4.04
C ARG A 75 -10.78 -5.38 3.25
N ALA A 76 -10.77 -5.19 1.92
CA ALA A 76 -9.79 -5.88 1.09
C ALA A 76 -8.37 -5.44 1.43
N VAL A 77 -8.20 -4.16 1.77
CA VAL A 77 -6.89 -3.66 2.18
C VAL A 77 -6.45 -4.31 3.48
N HIS A 78 -7.37 -4.42 4.45
CA HIS A 78 -7.06 -5.08 5.72
C HIS A 78 -6.66 -6.54 5.50
N LEU A 79 -7.41 -7.25 4.68
CA LEU A 79 -7.12 -8.65 4.42
C LEU A 79 -5.79 -8.82 3.70
N ALA A 80 -5.51 -7.92 2.77
CA ALA A 80 -4.25 -8.00 2.03
C ALA A 80 -3.07 -7.78 2.97
N ALA A 81 -3.18 -6.80 3.87
CA ALA A 81 -2.10 -6.54 4.83
C ALA A 81 -1.85 -7.76 5.71
N ALA A 82 -2.93 -8.40 6.16
CA ALA A 82 -2.80 -9.57 7.00
C ALA A 82 -2.13 -10.72 6.26
N ARG A 83 -2.47 -10.91 4.99
CA ARG A 83 -1.90 -11.99 4.22
C ARG A 83 -0.42 -11.80 3.97
N LEU A 84 -0.03 -10.56 3.66
CA LEU A 84 1.36 -10.29 3.34
C LEU A 84 2.24 -10.26 4.58
N GLY A 85 1.68 -9.82 5.70
CA GLY A 85 2.43 -9.70 6.93
C GLY A 85 2.45 -10.97 7.76
N GLY A 86 1.53 -11.84 7.51
CA GLY A 86 1.42 -13.04 8.28
C GLY A 86 1.92 -14.24 7.58
#